data_d68d8618d9629679306f9237aadd8e35
#
_entry.id   d68d8618d9629679306f9237aadd8e35
#
_cell.length_a   1.000
_cell.length_b   1.000
_cell.length_c   1.000
_cell.angle_alpha   90.00
_cell.angle_beta   90.00
_cell.angle_gamma   90.00
#
_symmetry.space_group_name_H-M   'P 1'
#
loop_
_entity.id
_entity.type
_entity.pdbx_description
1 polymer ?
#
loop_
_entity_poly.entity_id
_entity_poly.type
_entity_poly.pdbx_seq_one_letter_code
_entity_poly.pdbx_strand_id
1 'polypeptide(L)'
;MLAPLKNKKKIELLFRLGEKKGSEFFECRYFSSSKDVGALRFAVVASKKKFPRAVDRNKIKRRLREVVRKKAALLEGSGFNCFLFIYLKEEVLSTGVMQKELTKLLLSL
;
A
#
# COMPACT_ATOMS: atom_id res chain seq x y z
N MET A 1 3.14 15.50 0.80
CA MET A 1 1.90 15.32 0.03
C MET A 1 1.85 13.89 -0.53
N LEU A 2 0.76 13.21 -0.32
CA LEU A 2 0.59 11.82 -0.74
C LEU A 2 -0.04 11.75 -2.13
N ALA A 3 0.63 11.08 -3.07
CA ALA A 3 0.19 10.99 -4.46
C ALA A 3 0.20 9.53 -4.93
N PRO A 4 -0.58 9.19 -5.96
CA PRO A 4 -0.55 7.82 -6.50
C PRO A 4 0.77 7.53 -7.22
N LEU A 5 1.26 6.31 -7.06
CA LEU A 5 2.42 5.80 -7.76
C LEU A 5 1.95 5.08 -9.02
N LYS A 6 2.22 5.67 -10.18
CA LYS A 6 1.76 5.15 -11.48
C LYS A 6 2.89 4.62 -12.37
N ASN A 7 4.13 4.87 -11.99
CA ASN A 7 5.29 4.44 -12.79
C ASN A 7 5.50 2.93 -12.64
N LYS A 8 5.29 2.20 -13.72
CA LYS A 8 5.42 0.74 -13.74
C LYS A 8 6.83 0.27 -13.36
N LYS A 9 7.86 0.99 -13.77
CA LYS A 9 9.26 0.66 -13.44
C LYS A 9 9.50 0.75 -11.93
N LYS A 10 8.95 1.78 -11.27
CA LYS A 10 9.09 1.93 -9.81
C LYS A 10 8.32 0.85 -9.07
N ILE A 11 7.15 0.46 -9.56
CA ILE A 11 6.37 -0.62 -8.96
C ILE A 11 7.14 -1.93 -9.08
N GLU A 12 7.74 -2.22 -10.23
CA GLU A 12 8.58 -3.40 -10.42
C GLU A 12 9.81 -3.38 -9.49
N LEU A 13 10.44 -2.22 -9.33
CA LEU A 13 11.56 -2.06 -8.41
C LEU A 13 11.17 -2.34 -6.97
N LEU A 14 9.97 -1.91 -6.57
CA LEU A 14 9.43 -2.20 -5.24
C LEU A 14 9.25 -3.70 -5.01
N PHE A 15 8.80 -4.43 -6.03
CA PHE A 15 8.68 -5.88 -5.94
C PHE A 15 10.02 -6.59 -5.85
N ARG A 16 11.04 -6.06 -6.52
CA ARG A 16 12.35 -6.72 -6.64
C ARG A 16 13.34 -6.31 -5.55
N LEU A 17 13.41 -5.01 -5.25
CA LEU A 17 14.46 -4.41 -4.42
C LEU A 17 13.95 -3.70 -3.18
N GLY A 18 12.63 -3.44 -3.09
CA GLY A 18 12.05 -2.78 -1.95
C GLY A 18 12.14 -3.62 -0.68
N GLU A 19 12.24 -2.95 0.46
CA GLU A 19 12.13 -3.63 1.74
C GLU A 19 10.70 -4.13 1.92
N LYS A 20 10.54 -5.18 2.69
CA LYS A 20 9.29 -5.89 2.83
C LYS A 20 8.88 -5.98 4.29
N LYS A 21 7.64 -5.60 4.57
CA LYS A 21 7.02 -5.80 5.87
C LYS A 21 5.63 -6.37 5.64
N GLY A 22 5.28 -7.43 6.32
CA GLY A 22 4.01 -8.11 6.09
C GLY A 22 3.27 -8.46 7.37
N SER A 23 1.95 -8.61 7.23
CA SER A 23 1.07 -9.16 8.23
C SER A 23 0.17 -10.20 7.57
N GLU A 24 -0.77 -10.74 8.32
CA GLU A 24 -1.79 -11.65 7.76
C GLU A 24 -2.66 -10.96 6.70
N PHE A 25 -2.87 -9.64 6.82
CA PHE A 25 -3.81 -8.88 6.00
C PHE A 25 -3.16 -8.19 4.82
N PHE A 26 -1.96 -7.63 5.01
CA PHE A 26 -1.29 -6.82 4.01
C PHE A 26 0.19 -7.10 3.95
N GLU A 27 0.77 -6.89 2.76
CA GLU A 27 2.20 -6.80 2.60
C GLU A 27 2.52 -5.39 2.13
N CYS A 28 3.50 -4.75 2.76
CA CYS A 28 3.98 -3.44 2.36
C CYS A 28 5.40 -3.57 1.83
N ARG A 29 5.63 -3.07 0.63
CA ARG A 29 6.97 -2.94 0.07
C ARG A 29 7.29 -1.46 -0.04
N TYR A 30 8.49 -1.08 0.34
CA TYR A 30 8.83 0.33 0.46
C TYR A 30 10.31 0.58 0.23
N PHE A 31 10.62 1.79 -0.25
CA PHE A 31 12.00 2.26 -0.40
C PHE A 31 12.02 3.79 -0.46
N SER A 32 13.24 4.36 -0.41
CA SER A 32 13.44 5.79 -0.60
C SER A 32 13.96 6.05 -1.99
N SER A 33 13.28 6.93 -2.74
CA SER A 33 13.72 7.37 -4.05
C SER A 33 14.26 8.78 -3.97
N SER A 34 15.50 9.00 -4.38
CA SER A 34 16.10 10.33 -4.39
C SER A 34 15.43 11.27 -5.39
N LYS A 35 14.77 10.73 -6.39
CA LYS A 35 14.05 11.51 -7.42
C LYS A 35 12.73 12.06 -6.92
N ASP A 36 12.20 11.49 -5.85
CA ASP A 36 10.89 11.85 -5.30
C ASP A 36 11.00 12.51 -3.92
N VAL A 37 12.15 13.11 -3.61
CA VAL A 37 12.36 13.80 -2.33
C VAL A 37 11.27 14.83 -2.10
N GLY A 38 10.62 14.75 -0.95
CA GLY A 38 9.53 15.65 -0.58
C GLY A 38 8.16 15.21 -1.06
N ALA A 39 8.05 14.11 -1.82
CA ALA A 39 6.78 13.57 -2.27
C ALA A 39 6.62 12.12 -1.80
N LEU A 40 5.47 11.83 -1.20
CA LEU A 40 5.07 10.47 -0.86
C LEU A 40 4.25 9.90 -2.02
N ARG A 41 4.62 8.70 -2.47
CA ARG A 41 3.88 8.02 -3.52
C ARG A 41 3.52 6.60 -3.09
N PHE A 42 2.33 6.16 -3.44
CA PHE A 42 1.88 4.83 -3.09
C PHE A 42 1.03 4.20 -4.19
N ALA A 43 1.01 2.88 -4.21
CA ALA A 43 0.11 2.08 -5.05
C ALA A 43 -0.50 0.97 -4.21
N VAL A 44 -1.67 0.50 -4.62
CA VAL A 44 -2.37 -0.60 -3.96
C VAL A 44 -2.63 -1.70 -4.99
N VAL A 45 -2.54 -2.96 -4.54
CA VAL A 45 -2.71 -4.12 -5.41
C VAL A 45 -3.73 -5.07 -4.80
N ALA A 46 -4.68 -5.50 -5.64
CA ALA A 46 -5.61 -6.59 -5.34
C ALA A 46 -5.47 -7.64 -6.45
N SER A 47 -5.20 -8.89 -6.07
CA SER A 47 -4.89 -9.97 -7.00
C SER A 47 -6.10 -10.39 -7.85
N LYS A 48 -5.89 -10.55 -9.16
CA LYS A 48 -6.89 -11.12 -10.05
C LYS A 48 -7.18 -12.58 -9.72
N LYS A 49 -6.19 -13.29 -9.21
CA LYS A 49 -6.33 -14.70 -8.82
C LYS A 49 -7.30 -14.86 -7.66
N LYS A 50 -7.20 -13.99 -6.65
CA LYS A 50 -8.08 -14.01 -5.48
C LYS A 50 -9.42 -13.34 -5.76
N PHE A 51 -9.43 -12.31 -6.59
CA PHE A 51 -10.62 -11.52 -6.92
C PHE A 51 -10.75 -11.39 -8.43
N PRO A 52 -11.31 -12.42 -9.10
CA PRO A 52 -11.46 -12.39 -10.57
C PRO A 52 -12.37 -11.28 -11.07
N ARG A 53 -13.34 -10.85 -10.25
CA ARG A 53 -14.28 -9.79 -10.63
C ARG A 53 -13.66 -8.43 -10.42
N ALA A 54 -13.69 -7.61 -11.46
CA ALA A 54 -13.15 -6.24 -11.40
C ALA A 54 -13.85 -5.39 -10.34
N VAL A 55 -15.15 -5.60 -10.13
CA VAL A 55 -15.93 -4.88 -9.11
C VAL A 55 -15.34 -5.07 -7.72
N ASP A 56 -14.98 -6.30 -7.38
CA ASP A 56 -14.41 -6.62 -6.07
C ASP A 56 -13.02 -6.01 -5.91
N ARG A 57 -12.17 -6.13 -6.94
CA ARG A 57 -10.83 -5.53 -6.92
C ARG A 57 -10.90 -4.01 -6.77
N ASN A 58 -11.79 -3.35 -7.49
CA ASN A 58 -11.94 -1.90 -7.45
C ASN A 58 -12.42 -1.44 -6.07
N LYS A 59 -13.33 -2.19 -5.46
CA LYS A 59 -13.84 -1.91 -4.13
C LYS A 59 -12.72 -1.98 -3.08
N ILE A 60 -11.90 -3.03 -3.14
CA ILE A 60 -10.74 -3.21 -2.25
C ILE A 60 -9.75 -2.06 -2.43
N LYS A 61 -9.38 -1.77 -3.67
CA LYS A 61 -8.43 -0.70 -3.97
C LYS A 61 -8.91 0.65 -3.48
N ARG A 62 -10.18 0.97 -3.69
CA ARG A 62 -10.77 2.24 -3.25
C ARG A 62 -10.71 2.36 -1.72
N ARG A 63 -11.12 1.32 -1.00
CA ARG A 63 -11.10 1.30 0.46
C ARG A 63 -9.67 1.41 1.00
N LEU A 64 -8.75 0.67 0.41
CA LEU A 64 -7.36 0.66 0.84
C LEU A 64 -6.69 2.01 0.59
N ARG A 65 -6.93 2.64 -0.56
CA ARG A 65 -6.43 3.99 -0.84
C ARG A 65 -6.92 5.01 0.18
N GLU A 66 -8.19 4.94 0.54
CA GLU A 66 -8.78 5.81 1.55
C GLU A 66 -8.11 5.65 2.89
N VAL A 67 -7.90 4.40 3.33
CA VAL A 67 -7.23 4.10 4.60
C VAL A 67 -5.79 4.59 4.59
N VAL A 68 -5.05 4.35 3.50
CA VAL A 68 -3.66 4.81 3.36
C VAL A 68 -3.58 6.34 3.46
N ARG A 69 -4.48 7.05 2.80
CA ARG A 69 -4.51 8.52 2.85
C ARG A 69 -4.71 9.05 4.27
N LYS A 70 -5.55 8.39 5.05
CA LYS A 70 -5.78 8.76 6.45
C LYS A 70 -4.55 8.53 7.34
N LYS A 71 -3.61 7.71 6.88
CA LYS A 71 -2.39 7.37 7.62
C LYS A 71 -1.14 8.04 7.03
N ALA A 72 -1.32 9.10 6.25
CA ALA A 72 -0.21 9.81 5.60
C ALA A 72 0.86 10.27 6.58
N ALA A 73 0.47 10.72 7.79
CA ALA A 73 1.41 11.15 8.81
C ALA A 73 2.36 10.03 9.24
N LEU A 74 1.87 8.80 9.36
CA LEU A 74 2.70 7.64 9.70
C LEU A 74 3.68 7.32 8.57
N LEU A 75 3.25 7.47 7.32
CA LEU A 75 4.12 7.24 6.17
C LEU A 75 5.22 8.29 6.10
N GLU A 76 4.88 9.55 6.33
CA GLU A 76 5.86 10.65 6.37
C GLU A 76 6.91 10.42 7.47
N GLY A 77 6.48 9.94 8.63
CA GLY A 77 7.36 9.67 9.76
C GLY A 77 8.28 8.47 9.55
N SER A 78 8.00 7.61 8.59
CA SER A 78 8.81 6.40 8.35
C SER A 78 10.18 6.67 7.73
N GLY A 79 10.35 7.80 7.06
CA GLY A 79 11.58 8.12 6.32
C GLY A 79 11.63 7.56 4.91
N PHE A 80 10.63 6.80 4.48
CA PHE A 80 10.52 6.26 3.12
C PHE A 80 9.52 7.10 2.33
N ASN A 81 9.63 7.10 0.99
CA ASN A 81 8.76 7.91 0.15
C ASN A 81 8.05 7.14 -0.97
N CYS A 82 8.33 5.87 -1.13
CA CYS A 82 7.62 5.01 -2.09
C CYS A 82 7.09 3.78 -1.40
N PHE A 83 5.80 3.49 -1.58
CA PHE A 83 5.11 2.39 -0.91
C PHE A 83 4.25 1.60 -1.89
N LEU A 84 4.22 0.29 -1.71
CA LEU A 84 3.31 -0.59 -2.42
C LEU A 84 2.58 -1.44 -1.39
N PHE A 85 1.25 -1.36 -1.36
CA PHE A 85 0.42 -2.13 -0.44
C PHE A 85 -0.27 -3.25 -1.20
N ILE A 86 -0.04 -4.48 -0.77
CA ILE A 86 -0.60 -5.69 -1.39
C ILE A 86 -1.63 -6.28 -0.44
N TYR A 87 -2.86 -6.44 -0.95
CA TYR A 87 -3.96 -7.03 -0.18
C TYR A 87 -3.81 -8.56 -0.19
N LEU A 88 -3.76 -9.18 0.99
CA LEU A 88 -3.50 -10.61 1.12
C LEU A 88 -4.72 -11.46 1.45
N LYS A 89 -5.81 -10.88 1.94
CA LYS A 89 -7.01 -11.65 2.31
C LYS A 89 -7.81 -12.06 1.08
N GLU A 90 -8.60 -13.10 1.22
CA GLU A 90 -9.46 -13.63 0.14
C GLU A 90 -10.89 -13.07 0.19
N GLU A 91 -11.19 -12.30 1.21
CA GLU A 91 -12.48 -11.65 1.42
C GLU A 91 -12.37 -10.14 1.33
N VAL A 92 -13.49 -9.47 1.05
CA VAL A 92 -13.53 -8.01 1.00
C VAL A 92 -13.77 -7.48 2.41
N LEU A 93 -12.73 -6.94 3.04
CA LEU A 93 -12.78 -6.42 4.40
C LEU A 93 -13.45 -5.05 4.45
N SER A 94 -14.03 -4.72 5.61
CA SER A 94 -14.53 -3.38 5.88
C SER A 94 -13.39 -2.38 6.02
N THR A 95 -13.69 -1.10 5.80
CA THR A 95 -12.71 -0.01 5.97
C THR A 95 -12.16 0.02 7.39
N GLY A 96 -13.01 -0.24 8.39
CA GLY A 96 -12.60 -0.26 9.80
C GLY A 96 -11.55 -1.33 10.10
N VAL A 97 -11.74 -2.54 9.57
CA VAL A 97 -10.77 -3.63 9.74
C VAL A 97 -9.47 -3.29 9.02
N MET A 98 -9.55 -2.78 7.79
CA MET A 98 -8.36 -2.36 7.03
C MET A 98 -7.57 -1.29 7.78
N GLN A 99 -8.25 -0.29 8.34
CA GLN A 99 -7.62 0.80 9.08
C GLN A 99 -6.87 0.29 10.32
N LYS A 100 -7.49 -0.59 11.08
CA LYS A 100 -6.90 -1.18 12.28
C LYS A 100 -5.64 -1.98 11.95
N GLU A 101 -5.73 -2.86 10.97
CA GLU A 101 -4.62 -3.76 10.62
C GLU A 101 -3.49 -3.02 9.90
N LEU A 102 -3.83 -2.06 9.05
CA LEU A 102 -2.82 -1.26 8.37
C LEU A 102 -2.04 -0.37 9.37
N THR A 103 -2.73 0.18 10.36
CA THR A 103 -2.08 0.98 11.41
C THR A 103 -1.03 0.15 12.15
N LYS A 104 -1.36 -1.09 12.52
CA LYS A 104 -0.41 -1.99 13.17
C LYS A 104 0.83 -2.23 12.31
N LEU A 105 0.63 -2.47 11.02
CA LEU A 105 1.72 -2.69 10.08
C LEU A 105 2.63 -1.46 9.95
N LEU A 106 2.04 -0.28 9.78
CA LEU A 106 2.80 0.95 9.61
C LEU A 106 3.58 1.36 10.86
N LEU A 107 3.05 1.09 12.04
CA LEU A 107 3.76 1.38 13.28
C LEU A 107 4.99 0.50 13.47
N SER A 108 5.08 -0.62 12.76
CA SER A 108 6.22 -1.53 12.84
C SER A 108 7.32 -1.28 11.80
N LEU A 109 7.13 -0.31 10.92
CA LEU A 109 8.13 0.03 9.89
C LEU A 109 9.42 0.64 10.47
#